data_94560e28329033382a150ff0e6dff338
#
_entry.id   94560e28329033382a150ff0e6dff338
#
_cell.length_a   1.000
_cell.length_b   1.000
_cell.length_c   1.000
_cell.angle_alpha   90.00
_cell.angle_beta   90.00
_cell.angle_gamma   90.00
#
_symmetry.space_group_name_H-M   'P 1'
#
loop_
_entity.id
_entity.type
_entity.pdbx_description
1 polymer ?
#
loop_
_entity_poly.entity_id
_entity_poly.type
_entity_poly.pdbx_seq_one_letter_code
_entity_poly.pdbx_strand_id
1 'polypeptide(L)'
;MRLNTQSRFAVTAMIDIALRDNAGPISLADIGARHHVSLSYLEHLFSKLRRCGLVESTRGPGGGYSLARSGEAISVADIIGAVEADPGKSSRQEKSAPKSDESSSGLTQDLWTSLNAKMIEHMQSISLRKLVAEQRAKGVQIEDRPAKRGISKAPKRQSVFTTAPNSVFALGRSLLAGS
;
A
#
# COMPACT_ATOMS: atom_id res chain seq x y z
N MET A 1 10.44 -14.16 14.69
CA MET A 1 9.19 -13.54 14.20
C MET A 1 8.17 -13.51 15.33
N ARG A 2 7.55 -12.36 15.56
CA ARG A 2 6.43 -12.24 16.52
C ARG A 2 5.18 -11.84 15.74
N LEU A 3 4.13 -12.62 15.79
CA LEU A 3 2.83 -12.26 15.19
C LEU A 3 2.19 -11.12 16.01
N ASN A 4 2.66 -9.92 15.80
CA ASN A 4 2.11 -8.73 16.43
C ASN A 4 0.89 -8.20 15.64
N THR A 5 0.16 -7.27 16.21
CA THR A 5 -1.01 -6.66 15.56
C THR A 5 -0.66 -6.04 14.22
N GLN A 6 0.55 -5.47 14.08
CA GLN A 6 1.02 -4.85 12.86
C GLN A 6 1.22 -5.88 11.74
N SER A 7 1.83 -7.03 12.04
CA SER A 7 2.02 -8.12 11.08
C SER A 7 0.69 -8.70 10.62
N ARG A 8 -0.25 -8.92 11.54
CA ARG A 8 -1.61 -9.42 11.21
C ARG A 8 -2.34 -8.43 10.31
N PHE A 9 -2.28 -7.15 10.64
CA PHE A 9 -2.93 -6.12 9.83
C PHE A 9 -2.29 -5.98 8.45
N ALA A 10 -0.96 -6.10 8.33
CA ALA A 10 -0.26 -6.08 7.05
C ALA A 10 -0.78 -7.18 6.11
N VAL A 11 -0.94 -8.40 6.61
CA VAL A 11 -1.52 -9.51 5.83
C VAL A 11 -2.95 -9.19 5.39
N THR A 12 -3.79 -8.66 6.29
CA THR A 12 -5.16 -8.25 5.96
C THR A 12 -5.20 -7.18 4.86
N ALA A 13 -4.37 -6.14 4.97
CA ALA A 13 -4.30 -5.08 3.98
C ALA A 13 -3.79 -5.58 2.62
N MET A 14 -2.82 -6.51 2.60
CA MET A 14 -2.32 -7.12 1.38
C MET A 14 -3.39 -8.00 0.71
N ILE A 15 -4.20 -8.73 1.50
CA ILE A 15 -5.35 -9.47 0.97
C ILE A 15 -6.37 -8.51 0.35
N ASP A 16 -6.67 -7.39 0.99
CA ASP A 16 -7.63 -6.40 0.47
C ASP A 16 -7.18 -5.81 -0.88
N ILE A 17 -5.88 -5.51 -1.04
CA ILE A 17 -5.32 -5.10 -2.33
C ILE A 17 -5.43 -6.22 -3.36
N ALA A 18 -5.00 -7.43 -3.01
CA ALA A 18 -5.00 -8.56 -3.93
C ALA A 18 -6.41 -8.98 -4.39
N LEU A 19 -7.41 -8.82 -3.55
CA LEU A 19 -8.81 -9.03 -3.90
C LEU A 19 -9.29 -8.07 -4.99
N ARG A 20 -8.74 -6.85 -5.02
CA ARG A 20 -9.14 -5.74 -5.91
C ARG A 20 -8.12 -5.43 -7.01
N ASP A 21 -7.14 -6.29 -7.21
CA ASP A 21 -6.05 -6.08 -8.17
C ASP A 21 -6.57 -5.76 -9.59
N ASN A 22 -7.69 -6.37 -9.98
CA ASN A 22 -8.34 -6.11 -11.26
C ASN A 22 -9.04 -4.73 -11.37
N ALA A 23 -9.30 -4.06 -10.25
CA ALA A 23 -9.96 -2.76 -10.21
C ALA A 23 -8.98 -1.57 -10.32
N GLY A 24 -7.68 -1.85 -10.35
CA GLY A 24 -6.62 -0.84 -10.37
C GLY A 24 -6.13 -0.42 -8.97
N PRO A 25 -5.27 0.62 -8.90
CA PRO A 25 -4.67 1.05 -7.65
C PRO A 25 -5.70 1.48 -6.60
N ILE A 26 -5.47 1.11 -5.34
CA ILE A 26 -6.38 1.37 -4.22
C ILE A 26 -5.80 2.46 -3.32
N SER A 27 -6.63 3.45 -2.94
CA SER A 27 -6.18 4.51 -2.04
C SER A 27 -6.06 4.01 -0.59
N LEU A 28 -5.08 4.52 0.16
CA LEU A 28 -4.95 4.22 1.59
C LEU A 28 -6.17 4.71 2.39
N ALA A 29 -6.83 5.76 1.92
CA ALA A 29 -8.05 6.28 2.55
C ALA A 29 -9.19 5.25 2.48
N ASP A 30 -9.35 4.56 1.34
CA ASP A 30 -10.35 3.52 1.18
C ASP A 30 -10.05 2.30 2.06
N ILE A 31 -8.76 1.90 2.16
CA ILE A 31 -8.33 0.83 3.07
C ILE A 31 -8.59 1.23 4.52
N GLY A 32 -8.23 2.46 4.91
CA GLY A 32 -8.43 2.99 6.25
C GLY A 32 -9.89 3.01 6.66
N ALA A 33 -10.78 3.44 5.76
CA ALA A 33 -12.22 3.47 6.00
C ALA A 33 -12.81 2.06 6.22
N ARG A 34 -12.39 1.07 5.43
CA ARG A 34 -12.88 -0.31 5.56
C ARG A 34 -12.40 -1.01 6.82
N HIS A 35 -11.18 -0.74 7.24
CA HIS A 35 -10.56 -1.44 8.37
C HIS A 35 -10.53 -0.59 9.65
N HIS A 36 -11.11 0.61 9.65
CA HIS A 36 -11.14 1.55 10.78
C HIS A 36 -9.75 1.87 11.33
N VAL A 37 -8.80 2.12 10.44
CA VAL A 37 -7.40 2.40 10.78
C VAL A 37 -6.98 3.79 10.28
N SER A 38 -6.14 4.48 11.05
CA SER A 38 -5.68 5.82 10.70
C SER A 38 -4.80 5.81 9.44
N LEU A 39 -4.91 6.87 8.64
CA LEU A 39 -4.15 7.04 7.41
C LEU A 39 -2.63 7.05 7.68
N SER A 40 -2.18 7.74 8.73
CA SER A 40 -0.76 7.80 9.12
C SER A 40 -0.18 6.43 9.44
N TYR A 41 -0.96 5.58 10.11
CA TYR A 41 -0.53 4.20 10.37
C TYR A 41 -0.36 3.40 9.08
N LEU A 42 -1.31 3.55 8.15
CA LEU A 42 -1.26 2.92 6.82
C LEU A 42 -0.06 3.42 6.00
N GLU A 43 0.19 4.72 5.97
CA GLU A 43 1.34 5.30 5.28
C GLU A 43 2.65 4.69 5.77
N HIS A 44 2.81 4.58 7.09
CA HIS A 44 3.98 3.94 7.68
C HIS A 44 4.10 2.47 7.29
N LEU A 45 3.01 1.71 7.38
CA LEU A 45 2.97 0.31 7.03
C LEU A 45 3.30 0.08 5.55
N PHE A 46 2.64 0.82 4.65
CA PHE A 46 2.82 0.72 3.21
C PHE A 46 4.19 1.23 2.74
N SER A 47 4.80 2.16 3.46
CA SER A 47 6.19 2.54 3.23
C SER A 47 7.15 1.37 3.42
N LYS A 48 6.93 0.52 4.44
CA LYS A 48 7.72 -0.69 4.68
C LYS A 48 7.50 -1.73 3.58
N LEU A 49 6.23 -2.02 3.27
CA LEU A 49 5.86 -2.98 2.22
C LEU A 49 6.43 -2.57 0.85
N ARG A 50 6.41 -1.27 0.52
CA ARG A 50 6.98 -0.74 -0.72
C ARG A 50 8.51 -0.88 -0.77
N ARG A 51 9.21 -0.62 0.33
CA ARG A 51 10.66 -0.83 0.40
C ARG A 51 11.08 -2.26 0.12
N CYS A 52 10.26 -3.22 0.53
CA CYS A 52 10.49 -4.65 0.27
C CYS A 52 9.96 -5.10 -1.10
N GLY A 53 9.46 -4.20 -1.94
CA GLY A 53 8.96 -4.51 -3.28
C GLY A 53 7.73 -5.42 -3.28
N LEU A 54 6.87 -5.33 -2.26
CA LEU A 54 5.60 -6.07 -2.19
C LEU A 54 4.45 -5.28 -2.78
N VAL A 55 4.51 -3.94 -2.67
CA VAL A 55 3.54 -3.02 -3.26
C VAL A 55 4.24 -1.90 -4.01
N GLU A 56 3.57 -1.35 -5.00
CA GLU A 56 3.97 -0.15 -5.72
C GLU A 56 2.91 0.95 -5.56
N SER A 57 3.33 2.21 -5.78
CA SER A 57 2.43 3.36 -5.66
C SER A 57 2.32 4.10 -6.97
N THR A 58 1.10 4.35 -7.42
CA THR A 58 0.78 5.16 -8.60
C THR A 58 0.30 6.53 -8.16
N ARG A 59 0.88 7.60 -8.73
CA ARG A 59 0.50 8.99 -8.43
C ARG A 59 -0.58 9.49 -9.39
N GLY A 60 -1.39 10.44 -8.93
CA GLY A 60 -2.38 11.16 -9.76
C GLY A 60 -3.82 10.84 -9.40
N PRO A 61 -4.79 11.44 -10.15
CA PRO A 61 -6.21 11.14 -9.97
C PRO A 61 -6.48 9.66 -10.26
N GLY A 62 -7.00 8.93 -9.27
CA GLY A 62 -7.16 7.46 -9.34
C GLY A 62 -5.90 6.67 -8.99
N GLY A 63 -4.86 7.35 -8.48
CA GLY A 63 -3.67 6.69 -7.93
C GLY A 63 -3.93 5.99 -6.60
N GLY A 64 -2.94 5.23 -6.17
CA GLY A 64 -3.03 4.44 -4.95
C GLY A 64 -1.92 3.40 -4.89
N TYR A 65 -2.21 2.28 -4.26
CA TYR A 65 -1.29 1.16 -4.15
C TYR A 65 -1.82 -0.07 -4.87
N SER A 66 -0.93 -0.80 -5.53
CA SER A 66 -1.16 -2.08 -6.20
C SER A 66 -0.07 -3.08 -5.80
N LEU A 67 -0.25 -4.34 -6.13
CA LEU A 67 0.79 -5.34 -5.92
C LEU A 67 1.97 -5.07 -6.88
N ALA A 68 3.20 -5.13 -6.36
CA ALA A 68 4.41 -5.02 -7.19
C ALA A 68 4.78 -6.35 -7.86
N ARG A 69 4.25 -7.46 -7.36
CA ARG A 69 4.48 -8.82 -7.85
C ARG A 69 3.17 -9.61 -7.82
N SER A 70 3.11 -10.67 -8.61
CA SER A 70 1.96 -11.58 -8.59
C SER A 70 1.70 -12.13 -7.19
N GLY A 71 0.42 -12.25 -6.81
CA GLY A 71 0.04 -12.79 -5.49
C GLY A 71 0.53 -14.23 -5.25
N GLU A 72 0.94 -14.96 -6.28
CA GLU A 72 1.61 -16.28 -6.16
C GLU A 72 3.04 -16.15 -5.65
N ALA A 73 3.74 -15.08 -6.06
CA ALA A 73 5.14 -14.82 -5.71
C ALA A 73 5.30 -14.10 -4.36
N ILE A 74 4.21 -13.80 -3.67
CA ILE A 74 4.21 -13.15 -2.36
C ILE A 74 3.73 -14.16 -1.33
N SER A 75 4.60 -14.51 -0.38
CA SER A 75 4.25 -15.38 0.75
C SER A 75 3.82 -14.57 1.99
N VAL A 76 3.14 -15.21 2.91
CA VAL A 76 2.82 -14.61 4.22
C VAL A 76 4.10 -14.25 4.98
N ALA A 77 5.15 -15.06 4.85
CA ALA A 77 6.45 -14.79 5.47
C ALA A 77 7.10 -13.50 4.94
N ASP A 78 6.98 -13.22 3.63
CA ASP A 78 7.49 -11.98 3.02
C ASP A 78 6.79 -10.75 3.59
N ILE A 79 5.45 -10.81 3.73
CA ILE A 79 4.65 -9.71 4.25
C ILE A 79 5.03 -9.42 5.71
N ILE A 80 5.13 -10.45 6.55
CA ILE A 80 5.47 -10.30 7.96
C ILE A 80 6.90 -9.80 8.10
N GLY A 81 7.84 -10.39 7.34
CA GLY A 81 9.24 -9.99 7.33
C GLY A 81 9.44 -8.52 6.95
N ALA A 82 8.72 -8.04 5.94
CA ALA A 82 8.77 -6.64 5.50
C ALA A 82 8.36 -5.64 6.59
N VAL A 83 7.43 -6.02 7.44
CA VAL A 83 6.90 -5.15 8.50
C VAL A 83 7.75 -5.22 9.77
N GLU A 84 8.30 -6.39 10.08
CA GLU A 84 9.17 -6.61 11.24
C GLU A 84 10.61 -6.12 11.02
N ALA A 85 11.08 -6.08 9.77
CA ALA A 85 12.38 -5.54 9.39
C ALA A 85 12.41 -4.02 9.60
N ASP A 86 12.52 -3.58 10.85
CA ASP A 86 12.79 -2.19 11.20
C ASP A 86 14.31 -2.02 11.25
N PRO A 87 14.95 -1.25 10.34
CA PRO A 87 16.39 -1.06 10.34
C PRO A 87 16.90 -0.40 11.64
N GLY A 88 16.00 0.20 12.44
CA GLY A 88 16.31 0.75 13.75
C GLY A 88 16.26 -0.24 14.92
N LYS A 89 15.71 -1.45 14.72
CA LYS A 89 15.59 -2.47 15.77
C LYS A 89 16.61 -3.60 15.68
N SER A 90 17.19 -3.82 14.50
CA SER A 90 18.18 -4.88 14.29
C SER A 90 19.42 -4.73 15.18
N SER A 91 19.84 -3.49 15.46
CA SER A 91 21.03 -3.24 16.29
C SER A 91 20.77 -3.24 17.82
N ARG A 92 19.49 -3.25 18.23
CA ARG A 92 19.12 -3.18 19.66
C ARG A 92 18.67 -4.53 20.23
N GLN A 93 18.34 -5.48 19.37
CA GLN A 93 17.84 -6.79 19.80
C GLN A 93 18.94 -7.83 20.00
N GLU A 94 20.13 -7.62 19.41
CA GLU A 94 21.32 -8.46 19.68
C GLU A 94 22.01 -8.14 21.01
N LYS A 95 21.69 -7.00 21.67
CA LYS A 95 22.32 -6.58 22.93
C LYS A 95 21.47 -6.78 24.19
N SER A 96 20.25 -7.28 24.08
CA SER A 96 19.40 -7.59 25.23
C SER A 96 18.98 -9.06 25.25
N ALA A 97 19.94 -9.96 25.01
CA ALA A 97 19.81 -11.31 25.55
C ALA A 97 19.93 -11.19 27.08
N PRO A 98 18.94 -11.61 27.87
CA PRO A 98 19.15 -11.72 29.31
C PRO A 98 20.28 -12.71 29.53
N LYS A 99 21.35 -12.25 30.19
CA LYS A 99 22.36 -13.12 30.80
C LYS A 99 21.64 -13.82 31.97
N SER A 100 21.04 -14.95 31.71
CA SER A 100 20.51 -15.83 32.74
C SER A 100 21.03 -17.23 32.46
N ASP A 101 21.84 -17.69 33.41
CA ASP A 101 22.27 -19.05 33.73
C ASP A 101 22.43 -20.05 32.56
N GLU A 102 23.69 -20.34 32.28
CA GLU A 102 24.19 -21.17 31.18
C GLU A 102 23.80 -22.65 31.25
N SER A 103 23.08 -23.12 32.26
CA SER A 103 22.88 -24.57 32.47
C SER A 103 21.52 -25.11 32.05
N SER A 104 20.47 -24.27 31.96
CA SER A 104 19.13 -24.70 31.51
C SER A 104 18.68 -24.16 30.15
N SER A 105 19.53 -23.36 29.54
CA SER A 105 19.21 -22.59 28.32
C SER A 105 19.26 -23.43 27.03
N GLY A 106 20.06 -24.50 26.97
CA GLY A 106 20.32 -25.25 25.74
C GLY A 106 19.09 -25.99 25.21
N LEU A 107 18.44 -26.77 26.06
CA LEU A 107 17.30 -27.61 25.61
C LEU A 107 16.09 -26.79 25.15
N THR A 108 15.81 -25.66 25.81
CA THR A 108 14.70 -24.78 25.45
C THR A 108 15.04 -23.93 24.23
N GLN A 109 16.31 -23.54 24.05
CA GLN A 109 16.77 -22.73 22.90
C GLN A 109 16.62 -23.52 21.59
N ASP A 110 17.00 -24.79 21.57
CA ASP A 110 16.86 -25.65 20.41
C ASP A 110 15.38 -25.87 20.03
N LEU A 111 14.51 -26.06 21.02
CA LEU A 111 13.08 -26.15 20.84
C LEU A 111 12.50 -24.89 20.18
N TRP A 112 12.85 -23.71 20.72
CA TRP A 112 12.36 -22.43 20.18
C TRP A 112 12.90 -22.15 18.79
N THR A 113 14.14 -22.51 18.52
CA THR A 113 14.74 -22.39 17.19
C THR A 113 14.03 -23.29 16.17
N SER A 114 13.79 -24.54 16.53
CA SER A 114 13.06 -25.50 15.69
C SER A 114 11.61 -25.07 15.45
N LEU A 115 10.92 -24.57 16.48
CA LEU A 115 9.56 -24.05 16.35
C LEU A 115 9.48 -22.85 15.43
N ASN A 116 10.39 -21.88 15.60
CA ASN A 116 10.47 -20.71 14.73
C ASN A 116 10.75 -21.09 13.27
N ALA A 117 11.66 -22.04 13.03
CA ALA A 117 11.96 -22.54 11.69
C ALA A 117 10.73 -23.14 11.01
N LYS A 118 10.00 -24.02 11.71
CA LYS A 118 8.76 -24.62 11.19
C LYS A 118 7.66 -23.59 10.95
N MET A 119 7.57 -22.58 11.80
CA MET A 119 6.59 -21.51 11.64
C MET A 119 6.91 -20.67 10.39
N ILE A 120 8.17 -20.33 10.16
CA ILE A 120 8.62 -19.59 8.97
C ILE A 120 8.37 -20.42 7.71
N GLU A 121 8.75 -21.69 7.71
CA GLU A 121 8.52 -22.63 6.59
C GLU A 121 7.01 -22.70 6.26
N HIS A 122 6.16 -22.85 7.25
CA HIS A 122 4.73 -22.87 7.05
C HIS A 122 4.21 -21.56 6.45
N MET A 123 4.66 -20.39 6.94
CA MET A 123 4.25 -19.10 6.39
C MET A 123 4.79 -18.86 4.97
N GLN A 124 5.95 -19.42 4.61
CA GLN A 124 6.48 -19.40 3.24
C GLN A 124 5.66 -20.25 2.28
N SER A 125 5.07 -21.35 2.77
CA SER A 125 4.22 -22.23 1.95
C SER A 125 2.85 -21.62 1.62
N ILE A 126 2.44 -20.55 2.31
CA ILE A 126 1.16 -19.89 2.11
C ILE A 126 1.37 -18.65 1.22
N SER A 127 0.88 -18.71 -0.02
CA SER A 127 0.90 -17.55 -0.92
C SER A 127 -0.29 -16.63 -0.68
N LEU A 128 -0.12 -15.34 -1.02
CA LEU A 128 -1.19 -14.35 -0.96
C LEU A 128 -2.39 -14.76 -1.84
N ARG A 129 -2.14 -15.37 -3.01
CA ARG A 129 -3.19 -15.89 -3.90
C ARG A 129 -4.05 -16.94 -3.21
N LYS A 130 -3.46 -17.86 -2.44
CA LYS A 130 -4.18 -18.87 -1.67
C LYS A 130 -5.13 -18.23 -0.66
N LEU A 131 -4.64 -17.23 0.09
CA LEU A 131 -5.46 -16.49 1.04
C LEU A 131 -6.62 -15.75 0.37
N VAL A 132 -6.38 -15.14 -0.79
CA VAL A 132 -7.41 -14.49 -1.60
C VAL A 132 -8.48 -15.49 -2.04
N ALA A 133 -8.07 -16.67 -2.53
CA ALA A 133 -9.01 -17.73 -2.93
C ALA A 133 -9.87 -18.20 -1.75
N GLU A 134 -9.28 -18.37 -0.58
CA GLU A 134 -10.00 -18.74 0.66
C GLU A 134 -11.01 -17.65 1.07
N GLN A 135 -10.66 -16.36 0.96
CA GLN A 135 -11.56 -15.27 1.29
C GLN A 135 -12.74 -15.18 0.28
N ARG A 136 -12.48 -15.41 -1.01
CA ARG A 136 -13.53 -15.50 -2.02
C ARG A 136 -14.48 -16.67 -1.76
N ALA A 137 -13.95 -17.82 -1.38
CA ALA A 137 -14.74 -19.01 -1.01
C ALA A 137 -15.63 -18.77 0.22
N LYS A 138 -15.21 -17.90 1.15
CA LYS A 138 -15.99 -17.47 2.32
C LYS A 138 -17.07 -16.44 2.00
N GLY A 139 -17.26 -16.08 0.74
CA GLY A 139 -18.32 -15.16 0.29
C GLY A 139 -18.02 -13.69 0.58
N VAL A 140 -16.76 -13.31 0.76
CA VAL A 140 -16.37 -11.90 0.82
C VAL A 140 -16.70 -11.27 -0.54
N GLN A 141 -17.85 -10.60 -0.63
CA GLN A 141 -18.24 -9.83 -1.79
C GLN A 141 -17.35 -8.61 -1.89
N ILE A 142 -16.61 -8.53 -2.98
CA ILE A 142 -15.84 -7.35 -3.32
C ILE A 142 -16.85 -6.39 -3.96
N GLU A 143 -17.22 -5.33 -3.25
CA GLU A 143 -17.81 -4.19 -3.92
C GLU A 143 -16.74 -3.60 -4.85
N ASP A 144 -16.77 -4.00 -6.11
CA ASP A 144 -16.01 -3.36 -7.16
C ASP A 144 -16.56 -1.94 -7.33
N ARG A 145 -16.03 -1.03 -6.51
CA ARG A 145 -16.26 0.39 -6.74
C ARG A 145 -15.56 0.68 -8.07
N PRO A 146 -16.29 0.98 -9.15
CA PRO A 146 -15.66 1.26 -10.42
C PRO A 146 -14.60 2.34 -10.18
N ALA A 147 -13.37 2.08 -10.60
CA ALA A 147 -12.29 3.06 -10.55
C ALA A 147 -12.89 4.38 -11.00
N LYS A 148 -12.82 5.44 -10.17
CA LYS A 148 -13.27 6.77 -10.58
C LYS A 148 -12.46 7.07 -11.82
N ARG A 149 -13.08 6.86 -13.00
CA ARG A 149 -12.47 7.19 -14.30
C ARG A 149 -11.97 8.60 -14.16
N GLY A 150 -10.66 8.76 -14.32
CA GLY A 150 -10.00 10.04 -14.20
C GLY A 150 -10.85 11.06 -14.94
N ILE A 151 -11.02 12.23 -14.32
CA ILE A 151 -11.76 13.38 -14.86
C ILE A 151 -11.43 13.44 -16.35
N SER A 152 -12.43 13.11 -17.20
CA SER A 152 -12.31 13.24 -18.63
C SER A 152 -11.79 14.65 -18.87
N LYS A 153 -10.67 14.76 -19.61
CA LYS A 153 -10.10 16.06 -20.01
C LYS A 153 -11.27 16.99 -20.29
N ALA A 154 -11.35 18.06 -19.48
CA ALA A 154 -12.31 19.13 -19.73
C ALA A 154 -12.27 19.45 -21.21
N PRO A 155 -13.41 19.54 -21.90
CA PRO A 155 -13.40 19.86 -23.31
C PRO A 155 -12.54 21.10 -23.48
N LYS A 156 -11.52 21.03 -24.36
CA LYS A 156 -10.69 22.17 -24.69
C LYS A 156 -11.66 23.33 -24.94
N ARG A 157 -11.64 24.37 -24.09
CA ARG A 157 -12.34 25.61 -24.36
C ARG A 157 -11.93 25.99 -25.75
N GLN A 158 -12.85 25.89 -26.69
CA GLN A 158 -12.65 26.49 -28.01
C GLN A 158 -12.42 27.98 -27.72
N SER A 159 -11.26 28.45 -28.10
CA SER A 159 -10.97 29.87 -28.05
C SER A 159 -12.00 30.55 -28.98
N VAL A 160 -13.03 31.12 -28.39
CA VAL A 160 -13.92 32.01 -29.08
C VAL A 160 -13.08 33.24 -29.37
N PHE A 161 -12.60 33.39 -30.62
CA PHE A 161 -12.00 34.60 -31.08
C PHE A 161 -13.11 35.66 -31.08
N THR A 162 -13.29 36.36 -29.96
CA THR A 162 -14.07 37.57 -29.93
C THR A 162 -13.28 38.63 -30.63
N THR A 163 -13.74 39.04 -31.79
CA THR A 163 -13.21 40.17 -32.61
C THR A 163 -13.44 41.52 -31.93
N ALA A 164 -13.84 41.55 -30.66
CA ALA A 164 -13.99 42.77 -29.90
C ALA A 164 -12.61 43.18 -29.33
N PRO A 165 -12.12 44.38 -29.57
CA PRO A 165 -10.85 44.88 -29.05
C PRO A 165 -10.98 45.12 -27.53
N ASN A 166 -10.51 44.18 -26.71
CA ASN A 166 -10.48 44.28 -25.26
C ASN A 166 -9.30 45.09 -24.70
N SER A 167 -8.76 45.99 -25.45
CA SER A 167 -7.61 46.82 -25.04
C SER A 167 -8.00 48.28 -24.97
N VAL A 168 -7.77 48.92 -23.83
CA VAL A 168 -7.92 50.37 -23.62
C VAL A 168 -7.11 51.18 -24.67
N PHE A 169 -6.05 50.61 -25.21
CA PHE A 169 -5.23 51.19 -26.27
C PHE A 169 -5.90 51.18 -27.66
N ALA A 170 -6.92 50.36 -27.88
CA ALA A 170 -7.67 50.37 -29.15
C ALA A 170 -8.65 51.56 -29.23
N LEU A 171 -9.15 52.03 -28.11
CA LEU A 171 -10.04 53.21 -28.01
C LEU A 171 -9.28 54.51 -28.32
N GLY A 172 -7.99 54.61 -27.94
CA GLY A 172 -7.17 55.79 -28.21
C GLY A 172 -6.87 56.05 -29.70
N ARG A 173 -6.85 55.02 -30.53
CA ARG A 173 -6.60 55.12 -31.97
C ARG A 173 -7.83 55.59 -32.77
N SER A 174 -9.04 55.32 -32.26
CA SER A 174 -10.27 55.74 -32.94
C SER A 174 -10.57 57.23 -32.77
N LEU A 175 -10.07 57.85 -31.68
CA LEU A 175 -10.25 59.29 -31.42
C LEU A 175 -9.28 60.21 -32.15
N LEU A 176 -8.16 59.67 -32.70
CA LEU A 176 -7.13 60.45 -33.45
C LEU A 176 -7.33 60.40 -34.97
N ALA A 177 -8.27 59.67 -35.49
CA ALA A 177 -8.52 59.53 -36.93
C ALA A 177 -9.75 60.33 -37.42
N GLY A 178 -10.29 61.20 -36.58
CA GLY A 178 -11.45 62.04 -36.90
C GLY A 178 -11.16 63.53 -36.73
N SER A 179 -10.13 64.08 -37.41
CA SER A 179 -9.93 65.51 -37.67
C SER A 179 -9.37 65.72 -39.05
#